data_19b0b8fddda6e5ff486c840b001b17a5
#
_entry.id   19b0b8fddda6e5ff486c840b001b17a5
#
_cell.length_a   1.000
_cell.length_b   1.000
_cell.length_c   1.000
_cell.angle_alpha   90.00
_cell.angle_beta   90.00
_cell.angle_gamma   90.00
#
_symmetry.space_group_name_H-M   'P 1'
#
loop_
_entity.id
_entity.type
_entity.pdbx_description
1 polymer ?
#
loop_
_entity_poly.entity_id
_entity_poly.type
_entity_poly.pdbx_seq_one_letter_code
_entity_poly.pdbx_strand_id
1 'polypeptide(L)'
;MCDFCSERPTTRLYACRNFLIPRTKTALFHRESVGAWAACHACAELIDGGRWSELTDRAWTNFIKRHGVPRYAHFDVREQFREIHQLFREHLVKES
;
A
#
# COMPACT_ATOMS: atom_id res chain seq x y z
N MET A 1 2.53 -6.94 10.49
CA MET A 1 3.13 -5.82 9.74
C MET A 1 2.08 -5.18 8.86
N CYS A 2 2.09 -3.88 8.78
CA CYS A 2 1.15 -3.12 7.94
C CYS A 2 1.43 -3.37 6.46
N ASP A 3 0.39 -3.71 5.70
CA ASP A 3 0.53 -3.96 4.26
C ASP A 3 0.75 -2.68 3.45
N PHE A 4 0.60 -1.51 4.06
CA PHE A 4 0.78 -0.22 3.38
C PHE A 4 2.15 0.40 3.67
N CYS A 5 2.52 0.54 4.93
CA CYS A 5 3.75 1.23 5.30
C CYS A 5 4.80 0.36 5.99
N SER A 6 4.49 -0.90 6.22
CA SER A 6 5.36 -1.90 6.87
C SER A 6 5.62 -1.64 8.36
N GLU A 7 4.89 -0.74 8.98
CA GLU A 7 5.00 -0.47 10.42
C GLU A 7 4.23 -1.50 11.26
N ARG A 8 4.51 -1.53 12.54
CA ARG A 8 3.82 -2.38 13.53
C ARG A 8 3.33 -1.53 14.69
N PRO A 9 2.32 -1.99 15.43
CA PRO A 9 1.45 -3.12 15.17
C PRO A 9 0.35 -2.79 14.16
N THR A 10 -0.29 -3.83 13.61
CA THR A 10 -1.50 -3.64 12.80
C THR A 10 -2.71 -3.65 13.72
N THR A 11 -3.66 -2.75 13.46
CA THR A 11 -4.84 -2.59 14.30
C THR A 11 -6.14 -2.83 13.56
N ARG A 12 -6.09 -2.95 12.23
CA ARG A 12 -7.30 -3.10 11.43
C ARG A 12 -7.06 -3.95 10.19
N LEU A 13 -8.08 -4.71 9.79
CA LEU A 13 -8.08 -5.48 8.56
C LEU A 13 -9.16 -4.91 7.62
N TYR A 14 -8.80 -4.77 6.35
CA TYR A 14 -9.72 -4.35 5.31
C TYR A 14 -9.97 -5.52 4.38
N ALA A 15 -11.22 -5.94 4.26
CA ALA A 15 -11.60 -6.96 3.30
C ALA A 15 -11.42 -6.40 1.89
N CYS A 16 -10.74 -7.15 1.04
CA CYS A 16 -10.43 -6.72 -0.30
C CYS A 16 -10.55 -7.90 -1.24
N ARG A 17 -11.15 -7.66 -2.41
CA ARG A 17 -11.22 -8.69 -3.46
C ARG A 17 -9.83 -8.90 -4.04
N ASN A 18 -9.53 -10.12 -4.45
CA ASN A 18 -8.25 -10.42 -5.05
C ASN A 18 -8.06 -9.66 -6.35
N PHE A 19 -6.86 -9.16 -6.60
CA PHE A 19 -6.53 -8.48 -7.84
C PHE A 19 -5.08 -8.76 -8.22
N LEU A 20 -4.77 -8.58 -9.51
CA LEU A 20 -3.40 -8.70 -9.99
C LEU A 20 -2.72 -7.35 -9.90
N ILE A 21 -1.53 -7.35 -9.29
CA ILE A 21 -0.69 -6.15 -9.24
C ILE A 21 0.01 -6.02 -10.59
N PRO A 22 -0.05 -4.84 -11.24
CA PRO A 22 0.61 -4.66 -12.53
C PRO A 22 2.08 -5.00 -12.48
N ARG A 23 2.61 -5.48 -13.59
CA ARG A 23 4.01 -5.84 -13.70
C ARG A 23 4.87 -4.61 -13.41
N THR A 24 5.56 -4.62 -12.30
CA THR A 24 6.46 -3.55 -11.92
C THR A 24 7.88 -3.90 -12.35
N LYS A 25 8.71 -2.88 -12.57
CA LYS A 25 10.11 -3.06 -12.94
C LYS A 25 10.95 -3.64 -11.82
N THR A 26 10.41 -3.67 -10.60
CA THR A 26 11.10 -4.20 -9.44
C THR A 26 10.43 -5.49 -8.98
N ALA A 27 11.22 -6.50 -8.62
CA ALA A 27 10.72 -7.77 -8.09
C ALA A 27 10.31 -7.66 -6.62
N LEU A 28 10.13 -6.44 -6.10
CA LEU A 28 9.85 -6.18 -4.69
C LEU A 28 8.38 -6.34 -4.31
N PHE A 29 7.49 -6.37 -5.30
CA PHE A 29 6.05 -6.49 -5.05
C PHE A 29 5.52 -7.84 -5.52
N HIS A 30 4.57 -8.38 -4.77
CA HIS A 30 3.86 -9.59 -5.19
C HIS A 30 2.99 -9.28 -6.41
N ARG A 31 2.87 -10.27 -7.29
CA ARG A 31 2.07 -10.12 -8.52
C ARG A 31 0.58 -10.16 -8.27
N GLU A 32 0.16 -10.73 -7.16
CA GLU A 32 -1.24 -10.93 -6.85
C GLU A 32 -1.51 -10.53 -5.41
N SER A 33 -2.58 -9.79 -5.20
CA SER A 33 -3.08 -9.46 -3.87
C SER A 33 -4.19 -10.43 -3.53
N VAL A 34 -4.04 -11.17 -2.44
CA VAL A 34 -4.99 -12.18 -2.00
C VAL A 34 -5.39 -11.89 -0.55
N GLY A 35 -6.71 -11.83 -0.31
CA GLY A 35 -7.26 -11.71 1.03
C GLY A 35 -7.33 -10.30 1.56
N ALA A 36 -7.42 -10.19 2.88
CA ALA A 36 -7.55 -8.91 3.56
C ALA A 36 -6.20 -8.20 3.70
N TRP A 37 -6.25 -6.88 3.74
CA TRP A 37 -5.08 -6.04 3.96
C TRP A 37 -5.04 -5.54 5.40
N ALA A 38 -3.91 -5.72 6.06
CA ALA A 38 -3.70 -5.26 7.42
C ALA A 38 -3.12 -3.85 7.43
N ALA A 39 -3.67 -2.98 8.27
CA ALA A 39 -3.22 -1.60 8.39
C ALA A 39 -2.86 -1.27 9.84
N CYS A 40 -1.78 -0.50 10.01
CA CYS A 40 -1.50 0.11 11.31
C CYS A 40 -2.48 1.25 11.57
N HIS A 41 -2.48 1.76 12.80
CA HIS A 41 -3.41 2.83 13.20
C HIS A 41 -3.33 4.05 12.27
N ALA A 42 -2.12 4.52 11.98
CA ALA A 42 -1.93 5.70 11.13
C ALA A 42 -2.47 5.49 9.71
N CYS A 43 -2.17 4.32 9.11
CA CYS A 43 -2.68 4.01 7.78
C CYS A 43 -4.20 3.84 7.78
N ALA A 44 -4.76 3.21 8.82
CA ALA A 44 -6.20 3.05 8.93
C ALA A 44 -6.92 4.41 8.99
N GLU A 45 -6.39 5.37 9.74
CA GLU A 45 -6.95 6.72 9.77
C GLU A 45 -6.96 7.37 8.39
N LEU A 46 -5.89 7.22 7.64
CA LEU A 46 -5.80 7.78 6.29
C LEU A 46 -6.79 7.12 5.33
N ILE A 47 -6.94 5.81 5.41
CA ILE A 47 -7.90 5.07 4.57
C ILE A 47 -9.33 5.48 4.91
N ASP A 48 -9.68 5.50 6.19
CA ASP A 48 -11.03 5.84 6.64
C ASP A 48 -11.39 7.28 6.32
N GLY A 49 -10.41 8.18 6.31
CA GLY A 49 -10.60 9.58 5.94
C GLY A 49 -10.55 9.86 4.46
N GLY A 50 -10.29 8.85 3.63
CA GLY A 50 -10.15 9.02 2.19
C GLY A 50 -8.90 9.80 1.77
N ARG A 51 -7.88 9.81 2.61
CA ARG A 51 -6.64 10.58 2.38
C ARG A 51 -5.62 9.72 1.65
N TRP A 52 -5.95 9.32 0.45
CA TRP A 52 -5.19 8.34 -0.33
C TRP A 52 -3.79 8.81 -0.72
N SER A 53 -3.63 10.09 -1.05
CA SER A 53 -2.30 10.64 -1.38
C SER A 53 -1.36 10.57 -0.20
N GLU A 54 -1.84 10.87 0.98
CA GLU A 54 -1.04 10.81 2.21
C GLU A 54 -0.68 9.37 2.57
N LEU A 55 -1.61 8.44 2.33
CA LEU A 55 -1.35 7.01 2.53
C LEU A 55 -0.20 6.56 1.62
N THR A 56 -0.25 6.93 0.36
CA THR A 56 0.80 6.61 -0.62
C THR A 56 2.14 7.23 -0.21
N ASP A 57 2.14 8.48 0.21
CA ASP A 57 3.35 9.17 0.65
C ASP A 57 3.98 8.47 1.85
N ARG A 58 3.18 8.08 2.82
CA ARG A 58 3.65 7.35 3.98
C ARG A 58 4.26 6.00 3.59
N ALA A 59 3.60 5.29 2.69
CA ALA A 59 4.03 3.97 2.26
C ALA A 59 5.36 4.00 1.51
N TRP A 60 5.48 4.86 0.49
CA TRP A 60 6.71 4.89 -0.31
C TRP A 60 7.88 5.49 0.46
N THR A 61 7.63 6.45 1.34
CA THR A 61 8.68 7.04 2.18
C THR A 61 9.28 6.01 3.11
N ASN A 62 8.44 5.21 3.78
CA ASN A 62 8.91 4.16 4.67
C ASN A 62 9.64 3.05 3.91
N PHE A 63 9.14 2.70 2.72
CA PHE A 63 9.77 1.70 1.87
C PHE A 63 11.19 2.11 1.48
N ILE A 64 11.36 3.36 1.08
CA ILE A 64 12.67 3.91 0.69
C ILE A 64 13.65 3.84 1.86
N LYS A 65 13.21 4.22 3.06
CA LYS A 65 14.04 4.16 4.25
C LYS A 65 14.47 2.73 4.59
N ARG A 66 13.55 1.79 4.47
CA ARG A 66 13.81 0.38 4.82
C ARG A 66 14.77 -0.30 3.86
N HIS A 67 14.62 -0.03 2.57
CA HIS A 67 15.33 -0.75 1.54
C HIS A 67 16.51 0.02 0.94
N GLY A 68 16.75 1.25 1.40
CA GLY A 68 17.85 2.05 0.90
C GLY A 68 17.77 2.33 -0.60
N VAL A 69 16.57 2.62 -1.08
CA VAL A 69 16.33 2.83 -2.52
C VAL A 69 17.06 4.07 -3.02
N PRO A 70 17.83 3.97 -4.13
CA PRO A 70 18.51 5.12 -4.70
C PRO A 70 17.54 6.23 -5.11
N ARG A 71 18.01 7.46 -5.02
CA ARG A 71 17.19 8.65 -5.29
C ARG A 71 16.55 8.63 -6.69
N TYR A 72 17.29 8.16 -7.68
CA TYR A 72 16.78 8.13 -9.06
C TYR A 72 15.60 7.17 -9.24
N ALA A 73 15.39 6.24 -8.32
CA ALA A 73 14.27 5.28 -8.36
C ALA A 73 13.07 5.72 -7.52
N HIS A 74 13.15 6.84 -6.79
CA HIS A 74 12.06 7.28 -5.89
C HIS A 74 10.76 7.53 -6.63
N PHE A 75 10.82 8.15 -7.80
CA PHE A 75 9.62 8.43 -8.59
C PHE A 75 8.91 7.13 -8.98
N ASP A 76 9.66 6.14 -9.47
CA ASP A 76 9.09 4.86 -9.88
C ASP A 76 8.45 4.12 -8.70
N VAL A 77 9.12 4.13 -7.54
CA VAL A 77 8.58 3.50 -6.32
C VAL A 77 7.26 4.17 -5.92
N ARG A 78 7.23 5.49 -5.91
CA ARG A 78 6.02 6.23 -5.56
C ARG A 78 4.86 5.90 -6.51
N GLU A 79 5.12 5.86 -7.81
CA GLU A 79 4.09 5.56 -8.80
C GLU A 79 3.57 4.14 -8.66
N GLN A 80 4.42 3.18 -8.35
CA GLN A 80 4.01 1.81 -8.10
C GLN A 80 3.09 1.71 -6.88
N PHE A 81 3.43 2.38 -5.78
CA PHE A 81 2.58 2.42 -4.60
C PHE A 81 1.24 3.07 -4.91
N ARG A 82 1.23 4.14 -5.69
CA ARG A 82 0.00 4.83 -6.07
C ARG A 82 -0.92 3.89 -6.85
N GLU A 83 -0.39 3.16 -7.82
CA GLU A 83 -1.17 2.19 -8.61
C GLU A 83 -1.71 1.06 -7.73
N ILE A 84 -0.89 0.52 -6.86
CA ILE A 84 -1.30 -0.55 -5.96
C ILE A 84 -2.41 -0.08 -5.03
N HIS A 85 -2.28 1.11 -4.46
CA HIS A 85 -3.30 1.67 -3.57
C HIS A 85 -4.59 1.99 -4.31
N GLN A 86 -4.51 2.40 -5.58
CA GLN A 86 -5.69 2.61 -6.40
C GLN A 86 -6.42 1.29 -6.65
N LEU A 87 -5.68 0.22 -6.97
CA LEU A 87 -6.25 -1.12 -7.14
C LEU A 87 -6.88 -1.61 -5.84
N PHE A 88 -6.22 -1.42 -4.72
CA PHE A 88 -6.79 -1.74 -3.41
C PHE A 88 -8.12 -1.02 -3.21
N ARG A 89 -8.14 0.29 -3.48
CA ARG A 89 -9.35 1.11 -3.33
C ARG A 89 -10.50 0.62 -4.21
N GLU A 90 -10.19 0.23 -5.45
CA GLU A 90 -11.19 -0.28 -6.40
C GLU A 90 -11.75 -1.63 -5.99
N HIS A 91 -10.94 -2.46 -5.32
CA HIS A 91 -11.32 -3.82 -4.93
C HIS A 91 -11.74 -3.92 -3.48
N LEU A 92 -11.72 -2.82 -2.74
CA LEU A 92 -12.12 -2.79 -1.34
C LEU A 92 -13.58 -3.19 -1.20
N VAL A 93 -13.84 -4.16 -0.32
CA VAL A 93 -15.20 -4.60 -0.03
C VAL A 93 -15.82 -3.58 0.92
N LYS A 94 -16.82 -2.87 0.43
CA LYS A 94 -17.56 -1.90 1.25
C LYS A 94 -18.63 -2.63 2.02
N GLU A 95 -18.61 -2.49 3.32
CA GLU A 95 -19.71 -2.96 4.14
C GLU A 95 -20.90 -2.03 3.92
N SER A 96 -22.01 -2.62 3.59
CA SER A 96 -23.26 -1.89 3.40
C SER A 96 -23.89 -1.53 4.74
#